data_7cd649a6dbec1377e1db2abfdfa3a54f
#
_entry.id   7cd649a6dbec1377e1db2abfdfa3a54f
#
_cell.length_a   1.000
_cell.length_b   1.000
_cell.length_c   1.000
_cell.angle_alpha   90.00
_cell.angle_beta   90.00
_cell.angle_gamma   90.00
#
_symmetry.space_group_name_H-M   'P 1'
#
loop_
_entity.id
_entity.type
_entity.pdbx_description
1 polymer ?
#
loop_
_entity_poly.entity_id
_entity_poly.type
_entity_poly.pdbx_seq_one_letter_code
_entity_poly.pdbx_strand_id
1 'polypeptide(L)'
;RDPEMSRGLGDVYKRQLLQMFVDRWSKPWHHYCETNNLKWTGHYWEHGWPQMNDGPDNMAMYAWHQVPAIDMLFNQFDETNPQAQFGNIRAVKELRSAANQTGCNRTLSETYGGGGWDETFKDFKRLGDWEYALGVNFMNQHLAHMTLTGARKYDYPPVFTYHSPWWPDYRELNDYYGRLSFVMSKGIQKNDILVLEPNSTLWSYYVHAGSSPKLMEIGTNFQAFVTTLEKNQVEYDLGSENIIKDLGKVENGRFIVGNASYSTVVLPPMMETLNKPTFNLLQQFVEQGLSLIHISEPTRHL
;
A
#
# COMPACT_ATOMS: atom_id res chain seq x y z
N ARG A 1 -13.64 33.09 1.02
CA ARG A 1 -13.57 31.97 1.99
C ARG A 1 -12.12 31.89 2.44
N ASP A 2 -11.90 31.93 3.75
CA ASP A 2 -10.59 31.86 4.35
C ASP A 2 -9.93 30.50 4.02
N PRO A 3 -8.75 30.47 3.38
CA PRO A 3 -8.06 29.22 3.04
C PRO A 3 -7.75 28.36 4.29
N GLU A 4 -7.55 28.95 5.45
CA GLU A 4 -7.28 28.22 6.69
C GLU A 4 -8.50 27.47 7.22
N MET A 5 -9.70 28.02 7.09
CA MET A 5 -10.96 27.31 7.45
C MET A 5 -11.28 26.15 6.52
N SER A 6 -10.77 26.13 5.28
CA SER A 6 -11.02 25.03 4.34
C SER A 6 -10.12 23.83 4.60
N ARG A 7 -8.95 23.99 5.20
CA ARG A 7 -7.99 22.90 5.47
C ARG A 7 -8.55 21.87 6.47
N GLY A 8 -9.09 22.32 7.60
CA GLY A 8 -9.69 21.40 8.58
C GLY A 8 -10.94 20.66 8.10
N LEU A 9 -11.67 21.19 7.11
CA LEU A 9 -12.84 20.55 6.53
C LEU A 9 -12.47 19.38 5.59
N GLY A 10 -11.33 19.48 4.89
CA GLY A 10 -10.83 18.41 4.02
C GLY A 10 -10.50 17.15 4.82
N ASP A 11 -9.78 17.26 5.90
CA ASP A 11 -9.44 16.15 6.80
C ASP A 11 -10.71 15.50 7.40
N VAL A 12 -11.60 16.29 8.00
CA VAL A 12 -12.84 15.78 8.61
C VAL A 12 -13.69 15.04 7.57
N TYR A 13 -13.83 15.60 6.37
CA TYR A 13 -14.63 15.01 5.30
C TYR A 13 -14.04 13.69 4.79
N LYS A 14 -12.75 13.65 4.49
CA LYS A 14 -12.06 12.43 4.02
C LYS A 14 -12.09 11.32 5.07
N ARG A 15 -11.85 11.64 6.32
CA ARG A 15 -11.92 10.70 7.43
C ARG A 15 -13.33 10.13 7.63
N GLN A 16 -14.37 10.96 7.51
CA GLN A 16 -15.76 10.50 7.62
C GLN A 16 -16.13 9.60 6.44
N LEU A 17 -15.76 9.95 5.21
CA LEU A 17 -16.01 9.11 4.03
C LEU A 17 -15.31 7.75 4.16
N LEU A 18 -14.04 7.75 4.54
CA LEU A 18 -13.30 6.53 4.79
C LEU A 18 -14.00 5.65 5.83
N GLN A 19 -14.37 6.22 6.98
CA GLN A 19 -15.03 5.48 8.04
C GLN A 19 -16.39 4.91 7.58
N MET A 20 -17.16 5.68 6.82
CA MET A 20 -18.43 5.21 6.25
C MET A 20 -18.21 4.06 5.26
N PHE A 21 -17.17 4.15 4.42
CA PHE A 21 -16.82 3.08 3.48
C PHE A 21 -16.41 1.81 4.22
N VAL A 22 -15.52 1.94 5.19
CA VAL A 22 -15.07 0.81 6.02
C VAL A 22 -16.26 0.16 6.74
N ASP A 23 -17.11 0.94 7.40
CA ASP A 23 -18.20 0.39 8.22
C ASP A 23 -19.37 -0.17 7.41
N ARG A 24 -19.63 0.37 6.20
CA ARG A 24 -20.79 0.00 5.39
C ARG A 24 -20.49 -0.91 4.20
N TRP A 25 -19.21 -1.02 3.82
CA TRP A 25 -18.74 -1.86 2.73
C TRP A 25 -17.72 -2.90 3.20
N SER A 26 -16.56 -2.46 3.68
CA SER A 26 -15.43 -3.36 3.95
C SER A 26 -15.73 -4.37 5.08
N LYS A 27 -16.19 -3.90 6.24
CA LYS A 27 -16.55 -4.77 7.38
C LYS A 27 -17.69 -5.76 7.08
N PRO A 28 -18.82 -5.33 6.45
CA PRO A 28 -19.87 -6.26 6.06
C PRO A 28 -19.41 -7.37 5.10
N TRP A 29 -18.60 -7.00 4.08
CA TRP A 29 -18.03 -7.99 3.17
C TRP A 29 -17.06 -8.94 3.86
N HIS A 30 -16.17 -8.42 4.68
CA HIS A 30 -15.27 -9.24 5.50
C HIS A 30 -16.05 -10.27 6.30
N HIS A 31 -17.04 -9.83 7.07
CA HIS A 31 -17.86 -10.70 7.91
C HIS A 31 -18.66 -11.73 7.10
N TYR A 32 -19.25 -11.30 5.97
CA TYR A 32 -19.96 -12.24 5.08
C TYR A 32 -19.02 -13.33 4.54
N CYS A 33 -17.84 -12.96 4.09
CA CYS A 33 -16.86 -13.92 3.60
C CYS A 33 -16.40 -14.89 4.69
N GLU A 34 -16.11 -14.39 5.89
CA GLU A 34 -15.72 -15.23 7.03
C GLU A 34 -16.82 -16.25 7.37
N THR A 35 -18.07 -15.80 7.51
CA THR A 35 -19.19 -16.68 7.86
C THR A 35 -19.55 -17.70 6.78
N ASN A 36 -19.22 -17.42 5.52
CA ASN A 36 -19.49 -18.32 4.39
C ASN A 36 -18.26 -19.10 3.92
N ASN A 37 -17.14 -19.05 4.67
CA ASN A 37 -15.88 -19.71 4.32
C ASN A 37 -15.36 -19.29 2.93
N LEU A 38 -15.52 -18.01 2.59
CA LEU A 38 -15.03 -17.37 1.40
C LEU A 38 -13.82 -16.48 1.75
N LYS A 39 -13.05 -16.12 0.73
CA LYS A 39 -11.98 -15.12 0.87
C LYS A 39 -12.24 -14.00 -0.09
N TRP A 40 -12.36 -12.80 0.45
CA TRP A 40 -12.48 -11.58 -0.32
C TRP A 40 -11.10 -11.02 -0.64
N THR A 41 -10.89 -10.64 -1.89
CA THR A 41 -9.71 -9.96 -2.39
C THR A 41 -10.09 -8.81 -3.32
N GLY A 42 -9.19 -7.92 -3.58
CA GLY A 42 -9.32 -6.77 -4.45
C GLY A 42 -8.30 -5.70 -4.09
N HIS A 43 -8.21 -4.72 -4.95
CA HIS A 43 -7.29 -3.59 -4.78
C HIS A 43 -8.05 -2.27 -4.94
N TYR A 44 -7.35 -1.17 -4.69
CA TYR A 44 -7.87 0.19 -4.80
C TYR A 44 -6.97 0.99 -5.75
N TRP A 45 -7.07 2.31 -5.75
CA TRP A 45 -6.31 3.15 -6.68
C TRP A 45 -4.96 3.55 -6.06
N GLU A 46 -4.00 2.62 -6.01
CA GLU A 46 -2.67 2.82 -5.42
C GLU A 46 -1.92 3.99 -6.08
N HIS A 47 -2.06 4.11 -7.40
CA HIS A 47 -1.47 5.18 -8.20
C HIS A 47 -2.21 6.53 -8.10
N GLY A 48 -3.39 6.57 -7.51
CA GLY A 48 -4.11 7.82 -7.21
C GLY A 48 -3.46 8.62 -6.08
N TRP A 49 -2.71 7.96 -5.20
CA TRP A 49 -2.00 8.61 -4.11
C TRP A 49 -0.91 9.56 -4.66
N PRO A 50 -0.66 10.76 -4.09
CA PRO A 50 -1.20 11.30 -2.84
C PRO A 50 -2.51 12.09 -3.00
N GLN A 51 -3.11 12.16 -4.19
CA GLN A 51 -4.33 12.94 -4.40
C GLN A 51 -5.56 12.35 -3.73
N MET A 52 -5.61 11.04 -3.54
CA MET A 52 -6.65 10.32 -2.78
C MET A 52 -8.10 10.65 -3.20
N ASN A 53 -8.31 10.84 -4.50
CA ASN A 53 -9.64 11.14 -5.03
C ASN A 53 -10.60 9.97 -4.85
N ASP A 54 -10.10 8.76 -5.12
CA ASP A 54 -10.87 7.53 -5.22
C ASP A 54 -10.76 6.66 -3.96
N GLY A 55 -9.68 6.81 -3.19
CA GLY A 55 -9.46 6.10 -1.93
C GLY A 55 -8.64 6.95 -0.96
N PRO A 56 -9.21 7.37 0.18
CA PRO A 56 -8.50 8.26 1.10
C PRO A 56 -7.38 7.57 1.90
N ASP A 57 -7.42 6.23 2.04
CA ASP A 57 -6.42 5.43 2.75
C ASP A 57 -6.54 3.96 2.31
N ASN A 58 -5.60 3.51 1.50
CA ASN A 58 -5.61 2.15 0.96
C ASN A 58 -5.41 1.10 2.05
N MET A 59 -4.49 1.34 2.99
CA MET A 59 -4.22 0.41 4.09
C MET A 59 -5.44 0.15 4.95
N ALA A 60 -6.22 1.19 5.25
CA ALA A 60 -7.46 1.07 6.01
C ALA A 60 -8.50 0.15 5.34
N MET A 61 -8.46 0.08 4.01
CA MET A 61 -9.33 -0.80 3.23
C MET A 61 -8.75 -2.21 3.09
N TYR A 62 -7.42 -2.35 2.89
CA TYR A 62 -6.73 -3.65 2.87
C TYR A 62 -6.92 -4.44 4.16
N ALA A 63 -7.00 -3.76 5.30
CA ALA A 63 -7.16 -4.38 6.61
C ALA A 63 -8.40 -5.28 6.74
N TRP A 64 -9.38 -5.12 5.86
CA TRP A 64 -10.63 -5.89 5.85
C TRP A 64 -10.70 -6.97 4.78
N HIS A 65 -9.67 -7.14 3.96
CA HIS A 65 -9.58 -8.25 3.01
C HIS A 65 -9.01 -9.50 3.68
N GLN A 66 -9.53 -10.68 3.37
CA GLN A 66 -8.88 -11.94 3.74
C GLN A 66 -7.61 -12.17 2.93
N VAL A 67 -7.57 -11.65 1.71
CA VAL A 67 -6.38 -11.60 0.86
C VAL A 67 -6.26 -10.18 0.31
N PRO A 68 -5.57 -9.27 1.01
CA PRO A 68 -5.36 -7.92 0.52
C PRO A 68 -4.55 -7.94 -0.77
N ALA A 69 -4.87 -7.00 -1.68
CA ALA A 69 -4.26 -6.96 -3.01
C ALA A 69 -3.92 -5.54 -3.45
N ILE A 70 -2.99 -5.46 -4.41
CA ILE A 70 -2.62 -4.26 -5.17
C ILE A 70 -2.70 -4.53 -6.66
N ASP A 71 -2.60 -3.47 -7.46
CA ASP A 71 -2.52 -3.50 -8.91
C ASP A 71 -1.18 -2.91 -9.36
N MET A 72 -0.31 -3.76 -9.98
CA MET A 72 1.02 -3.39 -10.48
C MET A 72 1.11 -3.68 -11.96
N LEU A 73 0.67 -2.72 -12.74
CA LEU A 73 0.64 -2.78 -14.19
C LEU A 73 1.89 -2.12 -14.80
N PHE A 74 2.01 -2.25 -16.12
CA PHE A 74 3.08 -1.71 -16.94
C PHE A 74 4.47 -2.29 -16.63
N ASN A 75 5.41 -2.09 -17.54
CA ASN A 75 6.79 -2.58 -17.38
C ASN A 75 7.84 -1.45 -17.26
N GLN A 76 7.39 -0.20 -17.18
CA GLN A 76 8.24 0.95 -17.00
C GLN A 76 8.50 1.19 -15.52
N PHE A 77 9.74 1.02 -15.11
CA PHE A 77 10.17 1.24 -13.73
C PHE A 77 10.37 2.73 -13.44
N ASP A 78 9.65 3.25 -12.45
CA ASP A 78 9.87 4.60 -11.92
C ASP A 78 9.67 4.62 -10.41
N GLU A 79 10.75 4.71 -9.65
CA GLU A 79 10.73 4.76 -8.18
C GLU A 79 10.56 6.19 -7.62
N THR A 80 10.57 7.20 -8.48
CA THR A 80 10.54 8.61 -8.07
C THR A 80 9.14 9.20 -8.09
N ASN A 81 8.29 8.71 -8.98
CA ASN A 81 6.93 9.20 -9.13
C ASN A 81 5.98 8.46 -8.17
N PRO A 82 5.34 9.17 -7.22
CA PRO A 82 4.40 8.54 -6.27
C PRO A 82 3.15 7.95 -6.93
N GLN A 83 2.89 8.27 -8.20
CA GLN A 83 1.78 7.76 -9.00
C GLN A 83 2.22 6.67 -9.99
N ALA A 84 3.48 6.27 -10.00
CA ALA A 84 3.94 5.10 -10.76
C ALA A 84 3.27 3.82 -10.23
N GLN A 85 3.30 2.78 -11.05
CA GLN A 85 2.95 1.43 -10.63
C GLN A 85 4.24 0.63 -10.39
N PHE A 86 4.87 0.10 -11.43
CA PHE A 86 6.15 -0.57 -11.28
C PHE A 86 7.24 0.41 -10.79
N GLY A 87 7.81 0.12 -9.63
CA GLY A 87 8.73 1.01 -8.92
C GLY A 87 8.12 1.72 -7.70
N ASN A 88 6.80 1.66 -7.54
CA ASN A 88 6.11 2.27 -6.41
C ASN A 88 6.25 1.41 -5.13
N ILE A 89 7.38 1.55 -4.47
CA ILE A 89 7.71 0.83 -3.24
C ILE A 89 6.63 1.05 -2.16
N ARG A 90 6.15 2.28 -2.01
CA ARG A 90 5.12 2.62 -1.02
C ARG A 90 3.88 1.72 -1.15
N ALA A 91 3.35 1.54 -2.35
CA ALA A 91 2.13 0.77 -2.56
C ALA A 91 2.30 -0.71 -2.15
N VAL A 92 3.44 -1.32 -2.46
CA VAL A 92 3.73 -2.70 -2.04
C VAL A 92 3.93 -2.79 -0.53
N LYS A 93 4.57 -1.79 0.08
CA LYS A 93 4.76 -1.73 1.54
C LYS A 93 3.45 -1.47 2.29
N GLU A 94 2.52 -0.67 1.76
CA GLU A 94 1.15 -0.53 2.31
C GLU A 94 0.46 -1.89 2.39
N LEU A 95 0.44 -2.62 1.27
CA LEU A 95 -0.12 -3.96 1.20
C LEU A 95 0.50 -4.90 2.25
N ARG A 96 1.82 -4.99 2.25
CA ARG A 96 2.54 -5.91 3.14
C ARG A 96 2.34 -5.55 4.61
N SER A 97 2.40 -4.26 4.94
CA SER A 97 2.21 -3.76 6.30
C SER A 97 0.80 -4.04 6.83
N ALA A 98 -0.22 -3.79 6.02
CA ALA A 98 -1.60 -4.13 6.39
C ALA A 98 -1.74 -5.64 6.65
N ALA A 99 -1.15 -6.50 5.81
CA ALA A 99 -1.16 -7.94 5.99
C ALA A 99 -0.43 -8.39 7.27
N ASN A 100 0.74 -7.80 7.59
CA ASN A 100 1.48 -8.09 8.83
C ASN A 100 0.65 -7.73 10.07
N GLN A 101 0.01 -6.55 10.05
CA GLN A 101 -0.79 -6.03 11.15
C GLN A 101 -2.08 -6.83 11.37
N THR A 102 -2.74 -7.26 10.31
CA THR A 102 -3.99 -8.04 10.40
C THR A 102 -3.77 -9.54 10.49
N GLY A 103 -2.55 -10.03 10.26
CA GLY A 103 -2.21 -11.46 10.30
C GLY A 103 -2.54 -12.22 9.02
N CYS A 104 -2.78 -11.52 7.91
CA CYS A 104 -2.96 -12.15 6.61
C CYS A 104 -1.64 -12.72 6.10
N ASN A 105 -1.63 -13.99 5.72
CA ASN A 105 -0.43 -14.65 5.19
C ASN A 105 -0.33 -14.60 3.65
N ARG A 106 -1.32 -14.01 2.98
CA ARG A 106 -1.36 -13.81 1.54
C ARG A 106 -1.49 -12.34 1.20
N THR A 107 -0.64 -11.90 0.28
CA THR A 107 -0.62 -10.58 -0.33
C THR A 107 -0.63 -10.76 -1.84
N LEU A 108 -1.68 -10.31 -2.50
CA LEU A 108 -1.89 -10.51 -3.91
C LEU A 108 -1.48 -9.28 -4.71
N SER A 109 -0.96 -9.46 -5.91
CA SER A 109 -0.84 -8.42 -6.91
C SER A 109 -1.53 -8.83 -8.21
N GLU A 110 -2.35 -7.95 -8.78
CA GLU A 110 -2.72 -7.98 -10.17
C GLU A 110 -1.56 -7.39 -10.98
N THR A 111 -0.98 -8.17 -11.90
CA THR A 111 0.36 -7.90 -12.42
C THR A 111 0.41 -7.93 -13.93
N TYR A 112 1.33 -7.18 -14.56
CA TYR A 112 1.73 -7.20 -15.98
C TYR A 112 0.80 -6.50 -16.98
N GLY A 113 -0.45 -6.25 -16.65
CA GLY A 113 -1.38 -5.61 -17.60
C GLY A 113 -0.85 -4.26 -18.12
N GLY A 114 -1.05 -4.02 -19.41
CA GLY A 114 -0.63 -2.77 -20.05
C GLY A 114 0.86 -2.64 -20.38
N GLY A 115 1.66 -3.67 -20.10
CA GLY A 115 3.08 -3.69 -20.45
C GLY A 115 3.34 -3.80 -21.95
N GLY A 116 2.38 -4.33 -22.71
CA GLY A 116 2.46 -4.42 -24.16
C GLY A 116 2.59 -5.87 -24.69
N TRP A 117 2.38 -6.04 -25.99
CA TRP A 117 2.51 -7.34 -26.65
C TRP A 117 3.96 -7.82 -26.81
N ASP A 118 4.91 -6.95 -26.61
CA ASP A 118 6.34 -7.17 -26.72
C ASP A 118 7.01 -7.55 -25.40
N GLU A 119 6.25 -7.63 -24.29
CA GLU A 119 6.79 -8.12 -23.03
C GLU A 119 7.31 -9.53 -23.11
N THR A 120 8.49 -9.73 -22.52
CA THR A 120 9.20 -11.00 -22.48
C THR A 120 9.17 -11.63 -21.09
N PHE A 121 9.53 -12.91 -20.97
CA PHE A 121 9.70 -13.57 -19.67
C PHE A 121 10.71 -12.87 -18.77
N LYS A 122 11.68 -12.16 -19.34
CA LYS A 122 12.63 -11.36 -18.57
C LYS A 122 11.94 -10.16 -17.91
N ASP A 123 10.99 -9.52 -18.62
CA ASP A 123 10.23 -8.39 -18.10
C ASP A 123 9.27 -8.87 -17.00
N PHE A 124 8.52 -9.95 -17.25
CA PHE A 124 7.66 -10.58 -16.24
C PHE A 124 8.44 -10.96 -14.99
N LYS A 125 9.61 -11.58 -15.16
CA LYS A 125 10.44 -11.98 -14.04
C LYS A 125 10.99 -10.78 -13.28
N ARG A 126 11.40 -9.72 -13.97
CA ARG A 126 11.94 -8.49 -13.35
C ARG A 126 10.90 -7.82 -12.45
N LEU A 127 9.69 -7.62 -12.95
CA LEU A 127 8.59 -7.02 -12.20
C LEU A 127 8.16 -7.92 -11.05
N GLY A 128 7.90 -9.19 -11.30
CA GLY A 128 7.46 -10.10 -10.28
C GLY A 128 8.49 -10.34 -9.17
N ASP A 129 9.78 -10.47 -9.49
CA ASP A 129 10.84 -10.60 -8.47
C ASP A 129 10.92 -9.36 -7.57
N TRP A 130 10.74 -8.17 -8.15
CA TRP A 130 10.69 -6.92 -7.40
C TRP A 130 9.50 -6.89 -6.43
N GLU A 131 8.30 -7.27 -6.89
CA GLU A 131 7.12 -7.36 -6.03
C GLU A 131 7.32 -8.37 -4.88
N TYR A 132 7.87 -9.55 -5.21
CA TYR A 132 8.10 -10.60 -4.20
C TYR A 132 9.18 -10.19 -3.20
N ALA A 133 10.22 -9.48 -3.63
CA ALA A 133 11.23 -8.93 -2.72
C ALA A 133 10.63 -7.93 -1.72
N LEU A 134 9.60 -7.18 -2.12
CA LEU A 134 8.91 -6.20 -1.26
C LEU A 134 7.76 -6.81 -0.43
N GLY A 135 7.38 -8.06 -0.67
CA GLY A 135 6.44 -8.75 0.19
C GLY A 135 5.14 -9.24 -0.45
N VAL A 136 4.97 -9.13 -1.77
CA VAL A 136 3.93 -9.89 -2.49
C VAL A 136 4.26 -11.37 -2.42
N ASN A 137 3.26 -12.22 -2.31
CA ASN A 137 3.44 -13.67 -2.31
C ASN A 137 2.31 -14.44 -3.01
N PHE A 138 1.50 -13.74 -3.77
CA PHE A 138 0.47 -14.31 -4.60
C PHE A 138 0.25 -13.42 -5.82
N MET A 139 0.38 -13.97 -7.00
CA MET A 139 0.33 -13.22 -8.25
C MET A 139 -0.89 -13.63 -9.05
N ASN A 140 -1.60 -12.64 -9.58
CA ASN A 140 -2.70 -12.81 -10.52
C ASN A 140 -2.41 -11.96 -11.76
N GLN A 141 -2.09 -12.62 -12.86
CA GLN A 141 -1.72 -11.93 -14.10
C GLN A 141 -2.94 -11.27 -14.73
N HIS A 142 -2.81 -10.04 -15.17
CA HIS A 142 -3.82 -9.32 -15.93
C HIS A 142 -3.64 -9.61 -17.42
N LEU A 143 -4.60 -10.16 -18.14
CA LEU A 143 -5.72 -11.03 -17.81
C LEU A 143 -5.82 -12.15 -18.87
N ALA A 144 -6.75 -13.04 -18.70
CA ALA A 144 -7.10 -14.03 -19.71
C ALA A 144 -8.28 -13.53 -20.57
N HIS A 145 -8.09 -13.32 -21.87
CA HIS A 145 -9.16 -12.93 -22.78
C HIS A 145 -9.70 -14.14 -23.55
N MET A 146 -11.02 -14.24 -23.66
CA MET A 146 -11.66 -15.29 -24.47
C MET A 146 -11.43 -15.08 -25.96
N THR A 147 -11.25 -13.82 -26.41
CA THR A 147 -11.05 -13.45 -27.80
C THR A 147 -10.26 -12.16 -27.91
N LEU A 148 -9.51 -11.99 -28.98
CA LEU A 148 -8.79 -10.77 -29.34
C LEU A 148 -9.52 -9.94 -30.40
N THR A 149 -10.79 -10.23 -30.68
CA THR A 149 -11.55 -9.54 -31.72
C THR A 149 -11.80 -8.08 -31.33
N GLY A 150 -11.62 -7.17 -32.27
CA GLY A 150 -11.88 -5.75 -32.11
C GLY A 150 -10.94 -5.07 -31.10
N ALA A 151 -11.50 -4.27 -30.19
CA ALA A 151 -10.74 -3.50 -29.22
C ALA A 151 -10.03 -4.35 -28.13
N ARG A 152 -10.41 -5.62 -27.98
CA ARG A 152 -9.84 -6.52 -26.96
C ARG A 152 -8.32 -6.67 -27.06
N LYS A 153 -7.75 -6.63 -28.23
CA LYS A 153 -6.30 -6.71 -28.44
C LYS A 153 -5.53 -5.49 -27.91
N TYR A 154 -6.22 -4.40 -27.58
CA TYR A 154 -5.64 -3.19 -26.99
C TYR A 154 -5.99 -3.01 -25.52
N ASP A 155 -6.76 -3.95 -24.94
CA ASP A 155 -7.22 -3.88 -23.57
C ASP A 155 -6.14 -4.45 -22.63
N TYR A 156 -5.21 -3.60 -22.30
CA TYR A 156 -4.11 -3.87 -21.38
C TYR A 156 -3.31 -5.16 -21.69
N PRO A 157 -2.75 -5.34 -22.91
CA PRO A 157 -1.93 -6.50 -23.24
C PRO A 157 -0.67 -6.59 -22.37
N PRO A 158 -0.03 -7.79 -22.28
CA PRO A 158 -0.32 -9.00 -23.04
C PRO A 158 -1.46 -9.82 -22.44
N VAL A 159 -1.91 -10.86 -23.15
CA VAL A 159 -2.93 -11.80 -22.66
C VAL A 159 -2.27 -13.12 -22.22
N PHE A 160 -2.69 -13.62 -21.07
CA PHE A 160 -2.16 -14.84 -20.46
C PHE A 160 -3.02 -16.06 -20.86
N THR A 161 -3.06 -16.35 -22.15
CA THR A 161 -3.77 -17.48 -22.76
C THR A 161 -3.06 -17.94 -24.02
N TYR A 162 -3.64 -18.94 -24.68
CA TYR A 162 -3.17 -19.48 -25.98
C TYR A 162 -3.12 -18.43 -27.12
N HIS A 163 -3.61 -17.23 -26.91
CA HIS A 163 -3.49 -16.12 -27.86
C HIS A 163 -2.09 -15.51 -27.90
N SER A 164 -1.29 -15.72 -26.86
CA SER A 164 0.10 -15.27 -26.80
C SER A 164 1.05 -16.35 -27.30
N PRO A 165 2.03 -16.02 -28.17
CA PRO A 165 2.88 -17.03 -28.81
C PRO A 165 3.77 -17.78 -27.82
N TRP A 166 4.09 -17.19 -26.68
CA TRP A 166 4.92 -17.77 -25.60
C TRP A 166 4.09 -18.62 -24.59
N TRP A 167 2.79 -18.76 -24.78
CA TRP A 167 1.91 -19.45 -23.82
C TRP A 167 2.33 -20.90 -23.50
N PRO A 168 2.80 -21.72 -24.46
CA PRO A 168 3.25 -23.07 -24.16
C PRO A 168 4.37 -23.14 -23.13
N ASP A 169 5.26 -22.13 -23.13
CA ASP A 169 6.44 -22.06 -22.27
C ASP A 169 6.17 -21.31 -20.96
N TYR A 170 5.01 -20.66 -20.82
CA TYR A 170 4.66 -19.85 -19.66
C TYR A 170 4.62 -20.65 -18.35
N ARG A 171 4.48 -21.96 -18.44
CA ARG A 171 4.51 -22.88 -17.31
C ARG A 171 5.80 -22.76 -16.50
N GLU A 172 6.94 -22.52 -17.13
CA GLU A 172 8.24 -22.39 -16.46
C GLU A 172 8.21 -21.22 -15.45
N LEU A 173 7.63 -20.09 -15.84
CA LEU A 173 7.49 -18.93 -14.99
C LEU A 173 6.44 -19.16 -13.89
N ASN A 174 5.32 -19.81 -14.21
CA ASN A 174 4.30 -20.16 -13.22
C ASN A 174 4.84 -21.13 -12.17
N ASP A 175 5.63 -22.14 -12.54
CA ASP A 175 6.25 -23.07 -11.61
C ASP A 175 7.26 -22.36 -10.69
N TYR A 176 8.00 -21.38 -11.23
CA TYR A 176 8.90 -20.54 -10.45
C TYR A 176 8.14 -19.74 -9.38
N TYR A 177 7.12 -18.97 -9.77
CA TYR A 177 6.34 -18.17 -8.83
C TYR A 177 5.46 -19.03 -7.92
N GLY A 178 5.01 -20.18 -8.37
CA GLY A 178 4.29 -21.13 -7.51
C GLY A 178 5.14 -21.60 -6.32
N ARG A 179 6.43 -21.90 -6.55
CA ARG A 179 7.38 -22.25 -5.49
C ARG A 179 7.66 -21.07 -4.55
N LEU A 180 7.91 -19.87 -5.10
CA LEU A 180 8.10 -18.67 -4.30
C LEU A 180 6.87 -18.35 -3.46
N SER A 181 5.68 -18.36 -4.06
CA SER A 181 4.42 -18.12 -3.38
C SER A 181 4.20 -19.08 -2.20
N PHE A 182 4.55 -20.35 -2.39
CA PHE A 182 4.44 -21.33 -1.33
C PHE A 182 5.38 -21.00 -0.17
N VAL A 183 6.66 -20.77 -0.45
CA VAL A 183 7.67 -20.51 0.60
C VAL A 183 7.35 -19.20 1.32
N MET A 184 7.11 -18.11 0.59
CA MET A 184 6.89 -16.79 1.16
C MET A 184 5.54 -16.63 1.87
N SER A 185 4.60 -17.56 1.68
CA SER A 185 3.37 -17.61 2.47
C SER A 185 3.54 -18.30 3.83
N LYS A 186 4.73 -18.83 4.12
CA LYS A 186 5.05 -19.49 5.38
C LYS A 186 5.83 -18.55 6.28
N GLY A 187 5.51 -18.59 7.55
CA GLY A 187 6.16 -17.73 8.53
C GLY A 187 5.52 -16.35 8.66
N ILE A 188 6.16 -15.52 9.46
CA ILE A 188 5.70 -14.16 9.80
C ILE A 188 6.90 -13.23 9.58
N GLN A 189 6.71 -12.20 8.79
CA GLN A 189 7.67 -11.11 8.69
C GLN A 189 7.63 -10.28 9.98
N LYS A 190 8.80 -10.01 10.55
CA LYS A 190 8.94 -9.19 11.75
C LYS A 190 9.68 -7.91 11.41
N ASN A 191 9.02 -6.80 11.60
CA ASN A 191 9.60 -5.47 11.47
C ASN A 191 9.55 -4.79 12.85
N ASP A 192 10.63 -4.13 13.24
CA ASP A 192 10.72 -3.41 14.52
C ASP A 192 10.40 -1.92 14.41
N ILE A 193 10.29 -1.42 13.19
CA ILE A 193 10.06 0.00 12.89
C ILE A 193 8.68 0.17 12.28
N LEU A 194 7.89 1.11 12.82
CA LEU A 194 6.63 1.58 12.26
C LEU A 194 6.83 2.98 11.71
N VAL A 195 6.63 3.17 10.41
CA VAL A 195 6.65 4.49 9.77
C VAL A 195 5.20 4.93 9.54
N LEU A 196 4.75 6.01 10.16
CA LEU A 196 3.39 6.49 9.97
C LEU A 196 3.21 7.05 8.56
N GLU A 197 2.04 6.84 7.98
CA GLU A 197 1.65 7.49 6.73
C GLU A 197 1.12 8.89 7.00
N PRO A 198 1.52 9.90 6.20
CA PRO A 198 1.09 11.28 6.43
C PRO A 198 -0.33 11.58 5.92
N ASN A 199 -1.24 10.59 5.96
CA ASN A 199 -2.57 10.69 5.35
C ASN A 199 -3.41 11.83 5.92
N SER A 200 -3.43 12.02 7.24
CA SER A 200 -4.15 13.15 7.87
C SER A 200 -3.61 14.51 7.44
N THR A 201 -2.30 14.60 7.24
CA THR A 201 -1.66 15.82 6.72
C THR A 201 -2.04 16.04 5.24
N LEU A 202 -1.99 14.99 4.41
CA LEU A 202 -2.40 15.06 3.01
C LEU A 202 -3.86 15.50 2.87
N TRP A 203 -4.76 14.98 3.70
CA TRP A 203 -6.17 15.36 3.65
C TRP A 203 -6.39 16.85 3.96
N SER A 204 -5.56 17.45 4.81
CA SER A 204 -5.62 18.90 5.11
C SER A 204 -5.29 19.77 3.90
N TYR A 205 -4.51 19.25 2.94
CA TYR A 205 -4.14 19.93 1.70
C TYR A 205 -4.93 19.45 0.48
N TYR A 206 -5.89 18.55 0.67
CA TYR A 206 -6.71 18.03 -0.42
C TYR A 206 -7.59 19.11 -1.04
N VAL A 207 -7.65 19.12 -2.38
CA VAL A 207 -8.57 19.96 -3.16
C VAL A 207 -9.36 19.07 -4.11
N HIS A 208 -10.68 19.29 -4.18
CA HIS A 208 -11.57 18.45 -4.99
C HIS A 208 -11.32 18.60 -6.50
N ALA A 209 -10.91 19.77 -6.96
CA ALA A 209 -10.62 20.04 -8.37
C ALA A 209 -9.26 20.73 -8.50
N GLY A 210 -8.45 20.26 -9.42
CA GLY A 210 -7.09 20.74 -9.64
C GLY A 210 -6.05 19.99 -8.83
N SER A 211 -4.84 20.54 -8.74
CA SER A 211 -3.73 19.99 -7.97
C SER A 211 -3.38 20.91 -6.80
N SER A 212 -3.01 20.32 -5.67
CA SER A 212 -2.38 21.02 -4.55
C SER A 212 -0.87 20.82 -4.62
N PRO A 213 -0.06 21.84 -4.92
CA PRO A 213 1.40 21.71 -4.96
C PRO A 213 1.96 21.15 -3.64
N LYS A 214 1.43 21.61 -2.51
CA LYS A 214 1.86 21.16 -1.17
C LYS A 214 1.54 19.68 -0.93
N LEU A 215 0.37 19.21 -1.37
CA LEU A 215 -0.01 17.80 -1.28
C LEU A 215 0.95 16.92 -2.10
N MET A 216 1.25 17.34 -3.34
CA MET A 216 2.21 16.62 -4.20
C MET A 216 3.62 16.63 -3.63
N GLU A 217 4.06 17.75 -3.04
CA GLU A 217 5.34 17.86 -2.37
C GLU A 217 5.46 16.85 -1.21
N ILE A 218 4.46 16.79 -0.32
CA ILE A 218 4.42 15.84 0.80
C ILE A 218 4.47 14.40 0.28
N GLY A 219 3.66 14.09 -0.75
CA GLY A 219 3.63 12.77 -1.36
C GLY A 219 4.97 12.36 -1.96
N THR A 220 5.60 13.24 -2.73
CA THR A 220 6.91 12.97 -3.34
C THR A 220 8.01 12.78 -2.28
N ASN A 221 8.01 13.59 -1.23
CA ASN A 221 8.95 13.43 -0.12
C ASN A 221 8.75 12.11 0.63
N PHE A 222 7.51 11.72 0.87
CA PHE A 222 7.23 10.44 1.53
C PHE A 222 7.65 9.25 0.66
N GLN A 223 7.35 9.27 -0.64
CA GLN A 223 7.82 8.25 -1.59
C GLN A 223 9.35 8.15 -1.60
N ALA A 224 10.06 9.28 -1.67
CA ALA A 224 11.51 9.32 -1.64
C ALA A 224 12.07 8.78 -0.31
N PHE A 225 11.43 9.09 0.80
CA PHE A 225 11.81 8.62 2.13
C PHE A 225 11.70 7.10 2.23
N VAL A 226 10.56 6.51 1.90
CA VAL A 226 10.39 5.04 1.96
C VAL A 226 11.29 4.31 0.96
N THR A 227 11.48 4.88 -0.24
CA THR A 227 12.43 4.36 -1.23
C THR A 227 13.86 4.36 -0.69
N THR A 228 14.24 5.40 0.06
CA THR A 228 15.56 5.48 0.69
C THR A 228 15.75 4.43 1.77
N LEU A 229 14.73 4.16 2.59
CA LEU A 229 14.77 3.08 3.58
C LEU A 229 15.01 1.72 2.91
N GLU A 230 14.26 1.39 1.87
CA GLU A 230 14.43 0.13 1.12
C GLU A 230 15.83 0.00 0.50
N LYS A 231 16.32 1.05 -0.15
CA LYS A 231 17.68 1.07 -0.73
C LYS A 231 18.79 0.86 0.32
N ASN A 232 18.53 1.24 1.55
CA ASN A 232 19.45 1.01 2.67
C ASN A 232 19.14 -0.28 3.45
N GLN A 233 18.25 -1.13 2.96
CA GLN A 233 17.86 -2.41 3.57
C GLN A 233 17.35 -2.25 5.02
N VAL A 234 16.63 -1.16 5.28
CA VAL A 234 15.94 -0.93 6.55
C VAL A 234 14.57 -1.59 6.47
N GLU A 235 14.31 -2.55 7.34
CA GLU A 235 13.01 -3.22 7.44
C GLU A 235 12.03 -2.40 8.28
N TYR A 236 10.85 -2.14 7.74
CA TYR A 236 9.80 -1.36 8.40
C TYR A 236 8.41 -1.80 7.91
N ASP A 237 7.40 -1.50 8.72
CA ASP A 237 6.00 -1.46 8.28
C ASP A 237 5.52 -0.02 8.20
N LEU A 238 4.59 0.24 7.30
CA LEU A 238 3.82 1.47 7.26
C LEU A 238 2.67 1.41 8.27
N GLY A 239 2.23 2.56 8.75
CA GLY A 239 1.17 2.68 9.75
C GLY A 239 0.05 3.61 9.30
N SER A 240 -1.13 3.05 9.00
CA SER A 240 -2.36 3.83 8.82
C SER A 240 -2.95 4.19 10.17
N GLU A 241 -3.26 5.46 10.37
CA GLU A 241 -3.90 5.94 11.60
C GLU A 241 -5.31 5.33 11.80
N ASN A 242 -5.98 4.88 10.73
CA ASN A 242 -7.26 4.19 10.82
C ASN A 242 -7.09 2.79 11.43
N ILE A 243 -6.09 2.03 11.00
CA ILE A 243 -5.76 0.72 11.55
C ILE A 243 -5.28 0.87 13.01
N ILE A 244 -4.43 1.84 13.28
CA ILE A 244 -3.92 2.14 14.63
C ILE A 244 -5.06 2.46 15.60
N LYS A 245 -6.06 3.22 15.16
CA LYS A 245 -7.23 3.55 15.96
C LYS A 245 -8.00 2.30 16.43
N ASP A 246 -8.15 1.31 15.54
CA ASP A 246 -8.95 0.12 15.79
C ASP A 246 -8.13 -1.03 16.44
N LEU A 247 -6.84 -1.15 16.12
CA LEU A 247 -5.98 -2.27 16.51
C LEU A 247 -4.73 -1.87 17.30
N GLY A 248 -4.52 -0.56 17.53
CA GLY A 248 -3.33 -0.03 18.19
C GLY A 248 -3.39 -0.12 19.72
N LYS A 249 -2.27 -0.44 20.34
CA LYS A 249 -2.05 -0.36 21.78
C LYS A 249 -0.58 -0.20 22.12
N VAL A 250 -0.27 0.29 23.32
CA VAL A 250 1.08 0.31 23.89
C VAL A 250 1.10 -0.65 25.07
N GLU A 251 1.94 -1.67 24.98
CA GLU A 251 2.03 -2.73 25.99
C GLU A 251 3.44 -3.33 26.03
N ASN A 252 3.93 -3.63 27.24
CA ASN A 252 5.23 -4.27 27.46
C ASN A 252 6.42 -3.58 26.75
N GLY A 253 6.42 -2.25 26.72
CA GLY A 253 7.46 -1.47 26.06
C GLY A 253 7.43 -1.57 24.52
N ARG A 254 6.28 -1.81 23.93
CA ARG A 254 6.13 -1.95 22.48
C ARG A 254 4.90 -1.17 21.99
N PHE A 255 5.01 -0.61 20.79
CA PHE A 255 3.86 -0.11 20.05
C PHE A 255 3.30 -1.26 19.23
N ILE A 256 2.09 -1.68 19.51
CA ILE A 256 1.46 -2.85 18.90
C ILE A 256 0.35 -2.38 17.96
N VAL A 257 0.29 -2.95 16.77
CA VAL A 257 -0.83 -2.78 15.84
C VAL A 257 -1.28 -4.19 15.40
N GLY A 258 -2.41 -4.62 15.92
CA GLY A 258 -2.91 -5.98 15.66
C GLY A 258 -1.89 -7.06 16.06
N ASN A 259 -1.38 -7.79 15.06
CA ASN A 259 -0.40 -8.87 15.25
C ASN A 259 1.07 -8.40 15.17
N ALA A 260 1.30 -7.16 14.74
CA ALA A 260 2.63 -6.59 14.62
C ALA A 260 3.04 -5.78 15.87
N SER A 261 4.34 -5.70 16.15
CA SER A 261 4.86 -5.13 17.38
C SER A 261 6.19 -4.41 17.11
N TYR A 262 6.27 -3.13 17.47
CA TYR A 262 7.34 -2.22 17.08
C TYR A 262 8.08 -1.65 18.29
N SER A 263 9.40 -1.53 18.20
CA SER A 263 10.25 -0.85 19.19
C SER A 263 10.46 0.62 18.88
N THR A 264 10.24 1.01 17.64
CA THR A 264 10.47 2.37 17.15
C THR A 264 9.29 2.82 16.29
N VAL A 265 8.82 4.05 16.52
CA VAL A 265 7.85 4.71 15.65
C VAL A 265 8.50 5.92 15.00
N VAL A 266 8.26 6.10 13.71
CA VAL A 266 8.83 7.17 12.89
C VAL A 266 7.71 8.03 12.34
N LEU A 267 7.78 9.33 12.61
CA LEU A 267 7.01 10.36 11.95
C LEU A 267 7.79 10.83 10.71
N PRO A 268 7.28 10.61 9.50
CA PRO A 268 8.02 10.92 8.29
C PRO A 268 8.19 12.43 8.08
N PRO A 269 9.05 12.84 7.13
CA PRO A 269 9.19 14.24 6.77
C PRO A 269 7.85 14.89 6.41
N MET A 270 7.67 16.15 6.78
CA MET A 270 6.50 16.98 6.47
C MET A 270 5.17 16.48 7.06
N MET A 271 5.19 15.57 8.03
CA MET A 271 3.98 15.19 8.76
C MET A 271 3.63 16.28 9.76
N GLU A 272 2.48 16.94 9.59
CA GLU A 272 2.05 18.12 10.37
C GLU A 272 0.91 17.81 11.33
N THR A 273 0.13 16.77 11.06
CA THR A 273 -1.09 16.46 11.84
C THR A 273 -1.17 14.97 12.18
N LEU A 274 -1.79 14.68 13.31
CA LEU A 274 -2.09 13.34 13.79
C LEU A 274 -3.55 13.27 14.28
N ASN A 275 -4.17 12.12 14.09
CA ASN A 275 -5.45 11.83 14.72
C ASN A 275 -5.29 11.63 16.23
N LYS A 276 -6.28 12.09 17.00
CA LYS A 276 -6.23 12.02 18.47
C LYS A 276 -5.94 10.61 19.02
N PRO A 277 -6.53 9.50 18.51
CA PRO A 277 -6.17 8.15 18.99
C PRO A 277 -4.69 7.84 18.82
N THR A 278 -4.12 8.11 17.63
CA THR A 278 -2.70 7.92 17.35
C THR A 278 -1.82 8.77 18.25
N PHE A 279 -2.15 10.05 18.40
CA PHE A 279 -1.42 10.95 19.29
C PHE A 279 -1.39 10.43 20.73
N ASN A 280 -2.52 9.99 21.28
CA ASN A 280 -2.60 9.48 22.65
C ASN A 280 -1.73 8.21 22.83
N LEU A 281 -1.71 7.32 21.85
CA LEU A 281 -0.85 6.12 21.88
C LEU A 281 0.63 6.49 21.78
N LEU A 282 1.00 7.44 20.94
CA LEU A 282 2.37 7.93 20.85
C LEU A 282 2.83 8.61 22.14
N GLN A 283 1.96 9.37 22.78
CA GLN A 283 2.24 9.97 24.09
C GLN A 283 2.54 8.88 25.13
N GLN A 284 1.69 7.86 25.25
CA GLN A 284 1.92 6.72 26.14
C GLN A 284 3.21 5.98 25.83
N PHE A 285 3.54 5.85 24.53
CA PHE A 285 4.76 5.20 24.06
C PHE A 285 6.02 5.96 24.51
N VAL A 286 6.04 7.27 24.33
CA VAL A 286 7.15 8.15 24.75
C VAL A 286 7.27 8.22 26.28
N GLU A 287 6.16 8.29 27.02
CA GLU A 287 6.14 8.30 28.49
C GLU A 287 6.77 7.02 29.08
N GLN A 288 6.77 5.92 28.37
CA GLN A 288 7.46 4.68 28.73
C GLN A 288 8.98 4.68 28.34
N GLY A 289 9.50 5.79 27.83
CA GLY A 289 10.90 5.92 27.44
C GLY A 289 11.25 5.25 26.10
N LEU A 290 10.26 5.05 25.23
CA LEU A 290 10.41 4.34 23.97
C LEU A 290 10.75 5.28 22.80
N SER A 291 11.30 4.72 21.72
CA SER A 291 11.89 5.51 20.63
C SER A 291 10.85 6.04 19.65
N LEU A 292 10.57 7.33 19.74
CA LEU A 292 9.83 8.08 18.72
C LEU A 292 10.81 8.97 17.96
N ILE A 293 10.88 8.79 16.65
CA ILE A 293 11.74 9.56 15.75
C ILE A 293 10.84 10.49 14.95
N HIS A 294 11.08 11.80 15.04
CA HIS A 294 10.49 12.78 14.15
C HIS A 294 11.54 13.27 13.18
N ILE A 295 11.33 13.06 11.90
CA ILE A 295 12.22 13.53 10.85
C ILE A 295 11.78 14.93 10.46
N SER A 296 12.44 15.94 11.03
CA SER A 296 12.33 17.32 10.57
C SER A 296 13.16 17.51 9.30
N GLU A 297 12.70 18.37 8.40
CA GLU A 297 13.53 18.80 7.26
C GLU A 297 14.87 19.32 7.74
N PRO A 298 15.98 19.00 7.05
CA PRO A 298 17.24 19.64 7.36
C PRO A 298 17.05 21.15 7.17
N THR A 299 17.15 21.90 8.25
CA THR A 299 17.27 23.37 8.18
C THR A 299 18.41 23.66 7.23
N ARG A 300 18.10 24.24 6.07
CA ARG A 300 19.15 24.80 5.21
C ARG A 300 19.82 25.89 6.06
N HIS A 301 20.98 25.57 6.61
CA HIS A 301 21.88 26.59 7.08
C HIS A 301 22.32 27.37 5.86
N LEU A 302 21.79 28.57 5.73
CA LEU A 302 22.25 29.59 4.81
C LEU A 302 23.69 29.97 5.15
#